data_e8ec653f5c0e3078d82bc2dae16654f0
#
_entry.id   e8ec653f5c0e3078d82bc2dae16654f0
#
_cell.length_a   1.000
_cell.length_b   1.000
_cell.length_c   1.000
_cell.angle_alpha   90.00
_cell.angle_beta   90.00
_cell.angle_gamma   90.00
#
_symmetry.space_group_name_H-M   'P 1'
#
loop_
_entity.id
_entity.type
_entity.pdbx_description
1 polymer ?
#
loop_
_entity_poly.entity_id
_entity_poly.type
_entity_poly.pdbx_seq_one_letter_code
_entity_poly.pdbx_strand_id
1 'polypeptide(L)'
;MRLKKTSASVILALVLAAGSFAQSVHPLTGRRIAPTMGIGGADWLERSEREPEEHPDEMLDALGINQGMAVADVGAGIGYLTTKLARRVGPTGRVYATDIQPEMLSRLRDRMEREQIHNVETVLSSQSDPRLPAGKLDLILMVDVYHELTQPQRMLRKMREALKPDGRLVLVEYRKEDPTIPIRPEHKMSVAEVKTEVEAEGYALQDVLKILPRQHIVVFRPLRNM
;
A
#
# COMPACT_ATOMS: atom_id res chain seq x y z
N MET A 1 78.80 -15.35 -15.90
CA MET A 1 77.97 -14.64 -14.96
C MET A 1 76.55 -14.62 -15.53
N ARG A 2 75.66 -15.52 -15.08
CA ARG A 2 74.26 -15.66 -15.56
C ARG A 2 73.30 -15.04 -14.57
N LEU A 3 72.60 -13.96 -14.96
CA LEU A 3 71.56 -13.38 -14.21
C LEU A 3 70.25 -14.25 -14.28
N LYS A 4 69.75 -14.68 -13.15
CA LYS A 4 68.42 -15.31 -13.01
C LYS A 4 67.40 -14.22 -12.97
N LYS A 5 66.48 -14.22 -13.95
CA LYS A 5 65.25 -13.40 -13.89
C LYS A 5 64.21 -14.14 -13.04
N THR A 6 63.85 -13.57 -11.92
CA THR A 6 62.71 -14.01 -11.10
C THR A 6 61.46 -13.31 -11.61
N SER A 7 60.51 -14.09 -12.17
CA SER A 7 59.18 -13.60 -12.53
C SER A 7 58.31 -13.61 -11.30
N ALA A 8 57.87 -12.45 -10.86
CA ALA A 8 56.86 -12.30 -9.82
C ALA A 8 55.46 -12.37 -10.46
N SER A 9 54.73 -13.46 -10.21
CA SER A 9 53.32 -13.58 -10.60
C SER A 9 52.46 -12.83 -9.61
N VAL A 10 51.84 -11.74 -10.06
CA VAL A 10 50.81 -11.00 -9.28
C VAL A 10 49.51 -11.73 -9.49
N ILE A 11 49.01 -12.42 -8.47
CA ILE A 11 47.68 -13.00 -8.42
C ILE A 11 46.70 -11.88 -8.03
N LEU A 12 45.99 -11.38 -9.03
CA LEU A 12 44.89 -10.43 -8.82
C LEU A 12 43.66 -11.21 -8.30
N ALA A 13 43.43 -11.20 -7.01
CA ALA A 13 42.22 -11.77 -6.40
C ALA A 13 41.02 -10.85 -6.70
N LEU A 14 40.17 -11.24 -7.67
CA LEU A 14 38.85 -10.62 -7.87
C LEU A 14 37.97 -11.00 -6.71
N VAL A 15 37.76 -10.09 -5.77
CA VAL A 15 36.71 -10.21 -4.76
C VAL A 15 35.40 -9.86 -5.45
N LEU A 16 34.64 -10.88 -5.87
CA LEU A 16 33.25 -10.75 -6.26
C LEU A 16 32.46 -10.42 -4.98
N ALA A 17 32.20 -9.14 -4.77
CA ALA A 17 31.20 -8.71 -3.80
C ALA A 17 29.82 -9.15 -4.34
N ALA A 18 29.39 -10.34 -3.94
CA ALA A 18 28.00 -10.74 -4.07
C ALA A 18 27.18 -9.79 -3.19
N GLY A 19 26.61 -8.76 -3.78
CA GLY A 19 25.64 -7.90 -3.13
C GLY A 19 24.44 -8.77 -2.76
N SER A 20 24.42 -9.29 -1.53
CA SER A 20 23.21 -9.83 -0.95
C SER A 20 22.23 -8.66 -0.88
N PHE A 21 21.23 -8.63 -1.76
CA PHE A 21 20.05 -7.81 -1.57
C PHE A 21 19.36 -8.37 -0.30
N ALA A 22 19.77 -7.86 0.87
CA ALA A 22 19.09 -8.15 2.10
C ALA A 22 17.65 -7.66 1.91
N GLN A 23 16.70 -8.59 1.90
CA GLN A 23 15.28 -8.27 1.83
C GLN A 23 14.96 -7.34 2.99
N SER A 24 14.38 -6.18 2.72
CA SER A 24 14.03 -5.20 3.74
C SER A 24 13.05 -5.82 4.75
N VAL A 25 13.28 -5.58 6.04
CA VAL A 25 12.40 -6.04 7.12
C VAL A 25 11.85 -4.85 7.90
N HIS A 26 10.64 -5.00 8.43
CA HIS A 26 10.05 -3.97 9.29
C HIS A 26 10.79 -3.92 10.65
N PRO A 27 11.22 -2.73 11.12
CA PRO A 27 12.09 -2.62 12.29
C PRO A 27 11.44 -3.05 13.62
N LEU A 28 10.12 -3.01 13.76
CA LEU A 28 9.42 -3.41 14.98
C LEU A 28 9.04 -4.90 14.97
N THR A 29 8.50 -5.40 13.87
CA THR A 29 7.93 -6.75 13.80
C THR A 29 8.87 -7.76 13.17
N GLY A 30 9.91 -7.30 12.45
CA GLY A 30 10.84 -8.18 11.72
C GLY A 30 10.21 -8.86 10.50
N ARG A 31 8.94 -8.55 10.14
CA ARG A 31 8.32 -9.10 8.93
C ARG A 31 9.09 -8.68 7.70
N ARG A 32 9.11 -9.53 6.70
CA ARG A 32 9.66 -9.18 5.39
C ARG A 32 8.76 -8.18 4.69
N ILE A 33 9.36 -7.17 4.06
CA ILE A 33 8.66 -6.25 3.19
C ILE A 33 8.59 -6.88 1.80
N ALA A 34 7.38 -7.00 1.26
CA ALA A 34 7.19 -7.58 -0.05
C ALA A 34 7.67 -6.63 -1.16
N PRO A 35 8.12 -7.15 -2.30
CA PRO A 35 8.42 -6.31 -3.46
C PRO A 35 7.14 -5.72 -4.02
N THR A 36 7.19 -4.44 -4.39
CA THR A 36 6.07 -3.75 -5.05
C THR A 36 5.79 -4.37 -6.41
N MET A 37 4.51 -4.60 -6.71
CA MET A 37 4.07 -5.06 -8.03
C MET A 37 4.32 -3.99 -9.08
N GLY A 38 5.11 -4.31 -10.11
CA GLY A 38 5.34 -3.41 -11.24
C GLY A 38 4.19 -3.40 -12.24
N ILE A 39 4.25 -2.45 -13.19
CA ILE A 39 3.23 -2.26 -14.25
C ILE A 39 2.94 -3.54 -15.05
N GLY A 40 3.89 -4.46 -15.17
CA GLY A 40 3.67 -5.77 -15.81
C GLY A 40 2.66 -6.68 -15.11
N GLY A 41 2.33 -6.39 -13.85
CA GLY A 41 1.29 -7.07 -13.09
C GLY A 41 -0.08 -6.37 -13.11
N ALA A 42 -0.21 -5.26 -13.83
CA ALA A 42 -1.43 -4.45 -13.81
C ALA A 42 -2.69 -5.21 -14.23
N ASP A 43 -2.57 -6.11 -15.21
CA ASP A 43 -3.72 -6.89 -15.69
C ASP A 43 -4.26 -7.86 -14.63
N TRP A 44 -3.39 -8.29 -13.70
CA TRP A 44 -3.81 -9.10 -12.55
C TRP A 44 -4.74 -8.33 -11.60
N LEU A 45 -4.57 -7.00 -11.51
CA LEU A 45 -5.40 -6.13 -10.68
C LEU A 45 -6.85 -5.98 -11.20
N GLU A 46 -7.10 -6.35 -12.45
CA GLU A 46 -8.43 -6.28 -13.10
C GLU A 46 -9.03 -7.66 -13.42
N ARG A 47 -8.42 -8.75 -12.92
CA ARG A 47 -8.94 -10.10 -13.16
C ARG A 47 -10.37 -10.24 -12.67
N SER A 48 -11.20 -10.98 -13.40
CA SER A 48 -12.62 -11.20 -13.08
C SER A 48 -12.81 -11.94 -11.75
N GLU A 49 -11.85 -12.77 -11.37
CA GLU A 49 -11.83 -13.53 -10.13
C GLU A 49 -11.71 -12.63 -8.89
N ARG A 50 -11.29 -11.38 -9.05
CA ARG A 50 -11.13 -10.44 -7.93
C ARG A 50 -12.43 -10.17 -7.20
N GLU A 51 -13.54 -10.03 -7.94
CA GLU A 51 -14.86 -9.80 -7.33
C GLU A 51 -15.28 -10.93 -6.37
N PRO A 52 -15.30 -12.22 -6.75
CA PRO A 52 -15.65 -13.30 -5.83
C PRO A 52 -14.56 -13.63 -4.82
N GLU A 53 -13.31 -13.24 -5.04
CA GLU A 53 -12.20 -13.49 -4.13
C GLU A 53 -12.06 -12.46 -3.00
N GLU A 54 -12.38 -11.20 -3.28
CA GLU A 54 -12.07 -10.06 -2.40
C GLU A 54 -13.33 -9.32 -1.92
N HIS A 55 -14.50 -9.49 -2.58
CA HIS A 55 -15.77 -8.82 -2.26
C HIS A 55 -15.62 -7.29 -2.05
N PRO A 56 -15.06 -6.55 -3.03
CA PRO A 56 -14.73 -5.13 -2.86
C PRO A 56 -15.93 -4.24 -2.56
N ASP A 57 -17.11 -4.55 -3.08
CA ASP A 57 -18.32 -3.78 -2.80
C ASP A 57 -18.80 -3.98 -1.37
N GLU A 58 -18.78 -5.22 -0.85
CA GLU A 58 -19.09 -5.51 0.55
C GLU A 58 -18.11 -4.80 1.50
N MET A 59 -16.81 -4.78 1.16
CA MET A 59 -15.80 -4.01 1.87
C MET A 59 -16.17 -2.52 1.95
N LEU A 60 -16.42 -1.89 0.81
CA LEU A 60 -16.72 -0.46 0.74
C LEU A 60 -18.04 -0.10 1.42
N ASP A 61 -19.05 -0.99 1.39
CA ASP A 61 -20.31 -0.82 2.11
C ASP A 61 -20.10 -0.88 3.64
N ALA A 62 -19.31 -1.85 4.11
CA ALA A 62 -18.96 -1.96 5.53
C ALA A 62 -18.14 -0.76 6.04
N LEU A 63 -17.37 -0.10 5.17
CA LEU A 63 -16.63 1.12 5.51
C LEU A 63 -17.51 2.37 5.56
N GLY A 64 -18.75 2.30 5.09
CA GLY A 64 -19.70 3.42 5.14
C GLY A 64 -19.22 4.63 4.32
N ILE A 65 -18.77 4.39 3.08
CA ILE A 65 -18.36 5.46 2.16
C ILE A 65 -19.62 6.20 1.68
N ASN A 66 -19.76 7.47 2.05
CA ASN A 66 -20.94 8.28 1.76
C ASN A 66 -20.64 9.42 0.78
N GLN A 67 -21.70 9.95 0.18
CA GLN A 67 -21.60 11.13 -0.69
C GLN A 67 -21.00 12.34 0.05
N GLY A 68 -20.16 13.09 -0.65
CA GLY A 68 -19.48 14.26 -0.12
C GLY A 68 -18.19 13.98 0.65
N MET A 69 -17.86 12.72 0.94
CA MET A 69 -16.60 12.38 1.61
C MET A 69 -15.38 12.68 0.75
N ALA A 70 -14.28 13.08 1.41
CA ALA A 70 -12.94 13.13 0.84
C ALA A 70 -12.16 11.89 1.28
N VAL A 71 -11.81 11.02 0.34
CA VAL A 71 -11.15 9.74 0.61
C VAL A 71 -9.83 9.63 -0.17
N ALA A 72 -8.87 8.87 0.35
CA ALA A 72 -7.67 8.52 -0.41
C ALA A 72 -7.63 7.01 -0.67
N ASP A 73 -7.20 6.65 -1.89
CA ASP A 73 -6.82 5.32 -2.33
C ASP A 73 -5.30 5.30 -2.48
N VAL A 74 -4.59 4.73 -1.52
CA VAL A 74 -3.12 4.73 -1.47
C VAL A 74 -2.59 3.42 -2.02
N GLY A 75 -1.76 3.50 -3.07
CA GLY A 75 -1.40 2.36 -3.91
C GLY A 75 -2.53 2.01 -4.89
N ALA A 76 -3.11 3.05 -5.51
CA ALA A 76 -4.30 2.94 -6.33
C ALA A 76 -4.12 2.08 -7.61
N GLY A 77 -2.86 1.85 -8.03
CA GLY A 77 -2.56 1.13 -9.25
C GLY A 77 -3.27 1.76 -10.46
N ILE A 78 -3.93 0.93 -11.23
CA ILE A 78 -4.70 1.34 -12.42
C ILE A 78 -6.16 1.74 -12.12
N GLY A 79 -6.51 1.93 -10.83
CA GLY A 79 -7.76 2.55 -10.41
C GLY A 79 -8.97 1.63 -10.23
N TYR A 80 -8.77 0.33 -10.03
CA TYR A 80 -9.86 -0.61 -9.82
C TYR A 80 -10.78 -0.20 -8.64
N LEU A 81 -10.21 0.09 -7.46
CA LEU A 81 -10.97 0.57 -6.32
C LEU A 81 -11.30 2.07 -6.41
N THR A 82 -10.40 2.86 -6.99
CA THR A 82 -10.60 4.30 -7.20
C THR A 82 -11.93 4.61 -7.88
N THR A 83 -12.30 3.85 -8.94
CA THR A 83 -13.58 4.05 -9.65
C THR A 83 -14.78 3.76 -8.78
N LYS A 84 -14.71 2.70 -7.97
CA LYS A 84 -15.77 2.31 -7.03
C LYS A 84 -15.92 3.38 -5.92
N LEU A 85 -14.81 3.89 -5.38
CA LEU A 85 -14.80 4.99 -4.41
C LEU A 85 -15.40 6.27 -5.00
N ALA A 86 -14.97 6.65 -6.22
CA ALA A 86 -15.43 7.87 -6.88
C ALA A 86 -16.94 7.90 -7.09
N ARG A 87 -17.54 6.76 -7.45
CA ARG A 87 -19.00 6.62 -7.60
C ARG A 87 -19.72 6.75 -6.26
N ARG A 88 -19.16 6.18 -5.17
CA ARG A 88 -19.77 6.25 -3.83
C ARG A 88 -19.71 7.65 -3.23
N VAL A 89 -18.57 8.33 -3.31
CA VAL A 89 -18.47 9.70 -2.78
C VAL A 89 -19.23 10.72 -3.63
N GLY A 90 -19.60 10.37 -4.84
CA GLY A 90 -20.42 11.19 -5.73
C GLY A 90 -19.76 12.51 -6.17
N PRO A 91 -20.48 13.37 -6.90
CA PRO A 91 -19.90 14.56 -7.53
C PRO A 91 -19.46 15.64 -6.55
N THR A 92 -19.96 15.62 -5.31
CA THR A 92 -19.58 16.56 -4.23
C THR A 92 -18.43 16.05 -3.38
N GLY A 93 -18.08 14.75 -3.49
CA GLY A 93 -16.95 14.14 -2.83
C GLY A 93 -15.69 14.21 -3.68
N ARG A 94 -14.57 13.77 -3.11
CA ARG A 94 -13.26 13.74 -3.78
C ARG A 94 -12.52 12.44 -3.45
N VAL A 95 -11.89 11.84 -4.46
CA VAL A 95 -10.94 10.73 -4.28
C VAL A 95 -9.54 11.21 -4.63
N TYR A 96 -8.59 11.02 -3.73
CA TYR A 96 -7.16 11.19 -3.97
C TYR A 96 -6.56 9.81 -4.23
N ALA A 97 -6.22 9.53 -5.48
CA ALA A 97 -5.62 8.26 -5.89
C ALA A 97 -4.11 8.42 -5.99
N THR A 98 -3.36 7.78 -5.09
CA THR A 98 -1.91 7.92 -5.06
C THR A 98 -1.21 6.61 -5.43
N ASP A 99 -0.14 6.73 -6.21
CA ASP A 99 0.75 5.60 -6.52
C ASP A 99 2.18 6.12 -6.69
N ILE A 100 3.19 5.25 -6.48
CA ILE A 100 4.61 5.59 -6.69
C ILE A 100 5.02 5.42 -8.15
N GLN A 101 4.23 4.75 -8.97
CA GLN A 101 4.52 4.43 -10.36
C GLN A 101 3.73 5.36 -11.30
N PRO A 102 4.40 6.24 -12.04
CA PRO A 102 3.73 7.17 -12.95
C PRO A 102 2.95 6.45 -14.07
N GLU A 103 3.39 5.25 -14.48
CA GLU A 103 2.73 4.44 -15.49
C GLU A 103 1.36 3.90 -15.00
N MET A 104 1.26 3.51 -13.72
CA MET A 104 0.00 3.13 -13.09
C MET A 104 -0.98 4.31 -13.12
N LEU A 105 -0.53 5.49 -12.69
CA LEU A 105 -1.35 6.70 -12.69
C LEU A 105 -1.74 7.15 -14.11
N SER A 106 -0.93 6.86 -15.12
CA SER A 106 -1.31 7.13 -16.51
C SER A 106 -2.51 6.28 -16.91
N ARG A 107 -2.43 4.96 -16.71
CA ARG A 107 -3.56 4.04 -16.99
C ARG A 107 -4.82 4.40 -16.17
N LEU A 108 -4.63 4.83 -14.92
CA LEU A 108 -5.73 5.30 -14.07
C LEU A 108 -6.41 6.53 -14.68
N ARG A 109 -5.66 7.54 -15.14
CA ARG A 109 -6.23 8.72 -15.81
C ARG A 109 -6.99 8.35 -17.07
N ASP A 110 -6.41 7.50 -17.93
CA ASP A 110 -7.09 7.01 -19.14
C ASP A 110 -8.41 6.29 -18.81
N ARG A 111 -8.43 5.58 -17.68
CA ARG A 111 -9.65 4.93 -17.17
C ARG A 111 -10.68 5.95 -16.72
N MET A 112 -10.27 6.96 -15.92
CA MET A 112 -11.19 8.01 -15.48
C MET A 112 -11.83 8.74 -16.65
N GLU A 113 -11.06 9.04 -17.68
CA GLU A 113 -11.56 9.67 -18.91
C GLU A 113 -12.57 8.78 -19.63
N ARG A 114 -12.24 7.50 -19.87
CA ARG A 114 -13.18 6.56 -20.51
C ARG A 114 -14.48 6.36 -19.73
N GLU A 115 -14.41 6.38 -18.41
CA GLU A 115 -15.57 6.16 -17.52
C GLU A 115 -16.25 7.48 -17.12
N GLN A 116 -15.79 8.64 -17.65
CA GLN A 116 -16.36 9.96 -17.37
C GLN A 116 -16.39 10.29 -15.87
N ILE A 117 -15.35 9.92 -15.14
CA ILE A 117 -15.19 10.17 -13.70
C ILE A 117 -14.33 11.41 -13.50
N HIS A 118 -14.88 12.46 -12.87
CA HIS A 118 -14.25 13.78 -12.75
C HIS A 118 -13.90 14.19 -11.32
N ASN A 119 -14.26 13.41 -10.33
CA ASN A 119 -14.03 13.68 -8.92
C ASN A 119 -12.82 12.93 -8.32
N VAL A 120 -11.88 12.51 -9.18
CA VAL A 120 -10.63 11.85 -8.80
C VAL A 120 -9.45 12.78 -9.09
N GLU A 121 -8.53 12.87 -8.14
CA GLU A 121 -7.24 13.53 -8.28
C GLU A 121 -6.12 12.48 -8.18
N THR A 122 -5.31 12.36 -9.24
CA THR A 122 -4.17 11.43 -9.26
C THR A 122 -2.93 12.11 -8.72
N VAL A 123 -2.25 11.48 -7.76
CA VAL A 123 -1.09 12.04 -7.07
C VAL A 123 0.09 11.09 -7.18
N LEU A 124 1.19 11.54 -7.77
CA LEU A 124 2.44 10.76 -7.74
C LEU A 124 3.06 10.88 -6.34
N SER A 125 3.01 9.79 -5.61
CA SER A 125 3.55 9.67 -4.26
C SER A 125 5.03 9.28 -4.26
N SER A 126 5.60 9.15 -3.06
CA SER A 126 6.93 8.62 -2.85
C SER A 126 6.88 7.44 -1.87
N GLN A 127 8.01 6.79 -1.63
CA GLN A 127 8.13 5.69 -0.65
C GLN A 127 7.82 6.12 0.81
N SER A 128 7.83 7.42 1.10
CA SER A 128 7.70 7.96 2.47
C SER A 128 6.59 9.01 2.64
N ASP A 129 5.96 9.43 1.56
CA ASP A 129 4.97 10.50 1.58
C ASP A 129 3.91 10.28 0.49
N PRO A 130 2.63 10.08 0.86
CA PRO A 130 1.53 9.94 -0.09
C PRO A 130 1.13 11.27 -0.74
N ARG A 131 1.70 12.41 -0.30
CA ARG A 131 1.42 13.77 -0.76
C ARG A 131 -0.05 14.16 -0.73
N LEU A 132 -0.74 13.72 0.31
CA LEU A 132 -2.15 14.00 0.54
C LEU A 132 -2.35 15.36 1.22
N PRO A 133 -3.49 16.05 1.01
CA PRO A 133 -3.78 17.33 1.64
C PRO A 133 -4.01 17.18 3.14
N ALA A 134 -3.30 17.99 3.95
CA ALA A 134 -3.34 17.93 5.41
C ALA A 134 -4.74 18.23 5.98
N GLY A 135 -5.21 17.38 6.90
CA GLY A 135 -6.44 17.55 7.66
C GLY A 135 -7.74 17.53 6.82
N LYS A 136 -7.71 16.94 5.62
CA LYS A 136 -8.86 16.97 4.68
C LYS A 136 -9.59 15.66 4.53
N LEU A 137 -9.00 14.54 4.92
CA LEU A 137 -9.51 13.21 4.56
C LEU A 137 -10.41 12.62 5.64
N ASP A 138 -11.56 12.15 5.23
CA ASP A 138 -12.48 11.37 6.06
C ASP A 138 -12.01 9.91 6.21
N LEU A 139 -11.34 9.39 5.17
CA LEU A 139 -10.84 8.02 5.14
C LEU A 139 -9.61 7.92 4.22
N ILE A 140 -8.62 7.16 4.65
CA ILE A 140 -7.50 6.68 3.83
C ILE A 140 -7.60 5.16 3.76
N LEU A 141 -7.63 4.63 2.54
CA LEU A 141 -7.71 3.20 2.26
C LEU A 141 -6.41 2.70 1.63
N MET A 142 -5.92 1.57 2.11
CA MET A 142 -4.86 0.77 1.48
C MET A 142 -5.34 -0.67 1.38
N VAL A 143 -5.35 -1.24 0.17
CA VAL A 143 -5.78 -2.62 -0.07
C VAL A 143 -4.64 -3.40 -0.72
N ASP A 144 -4.09 -4.36 0.02
CA ASP A 144 -2.94 -5.18 -0.38
C ASP A 144 -1.71 -4.34 -0.77
N VAL A 145 -1.41 -3.30 0.01
CA VAL A 145 -0.32 -2.34 -0.26
C VAL A 145 0.60 -2.12 0.94
N TYR A 146 0.05 -2.13 2.17
CA TYR A 146 0.84 -1.79 3.36
C TYR A 146 2.04 -2.72 3.54
N HIS A 147 1.90 -3.99 3.21
CA HIS A 147 2.98 -4.97 3.29
C HIS A 147 4.18 -4.70 2.35
N GLU A 148 4.00 -3.83 1.33
CA GLU A 148 5.04 -3.42 0.37
C GLU A 148 5.78 -2.14 0.79
N LEU A 149 5.31 -1.40 1.79
CA LEU A 149 5.90 -0.12 2.19
C LEU A 149 7.32 -0.29 2.71
N THR A 150 8.29 0.33 2.04
CA THR A 150 9.71 0.32 2.45
C THR A 150 10.02 1.32 3.56
N GLN A 151 9.20 2.37 3.72
CA GLN A 151 9.30 3.38 4.77
C GLN A 151 7.95 3.57 5.51
N PRO A 152 7.39 2.48 6.10
CA PRO A 152 6.02 2.47 6.62
C PRO A 152 5.79 3.51 7.72
N GLN A 153 6.76 3.72 8.62
CA GLN A 153 6.61 4.69 9.71
C GLN A 153 6.43 6.13 9.19
N ARG A 154 7.23 6.53 8.19
CA ARG A 154 7.10 7.88 7.60
C ARG A 154 5.79 8.02 6.85
N MET A 155 5.42 7.00 6.08
CA MET A 155 4.16 6.96 5.34
C MET A 155 2.96 7.09 6.30
N LEU A 156 2.93 6.31 7.38
CA LEU A 156 1.87 6.36 8.39
C LEU A 156 1.75 7.76 9.05
N ARG A 157 2.88 8.39 9.42
CA ARG A 157 2.86 9.75 9.96
C ARG A 157 2.29 10.76 8.98
N LYS A 158 2.66 10.68 7.70
CA LYS A 158 2.12 11.57 6.66
C LYS A 158 0.64 11.34 6.39
N MET A 159 0.18 10.09 6.39
CA MET A 159 -1.24 9.78 6.32
C MET A 159 -2.01 10.31 7.54
N ARG A 160 -1.43 10.24 8.75
CA ARG A 160 -2.04 10.81 9.96
C ARG A 160 -2.22 12.33 9.85
N GLU A 161 -1.22 13.04 9.29
CA GLU A 161 -1.32 14.49 9.04
C GLU A 161 -2.45 14.84 8.05
N ALA A 162 -2.77 13.93 7.12
CA ALA A 162 -3.80 14.15 6.11
C ALA A 162 -5.23 13.88 6.61
N LEU A 163 -5.39 13.06 7.64
CA LEU A 163 -6.70 12.72 8.21
C LEU A 163 -7.32 13.90 8.96
N LYS A 164 -8.65 14.03 8.85
CA LYS A 164 -9.45 14.83 9.77
C LYS A 164 -9.35 14.26 11.20
N PRO A 165 -9.71 15.03 12.25
CA PRO A 165 -9.65 14.56 13.64
C PRO A 165 -10.45 13.27 13.92
N ASP A 166 -11.52 13.04 13.18
CA ASP A 166 -12.40 11.87 13.22
C ASP A 166 -12.25 10.97 11.99
N GLY A 167 -11.28 11.25 11.14
CA GLY A 167 -10.93 10.45 9.98
C GLY A 167 -10.40 9.06 10.35
N ARG A 168 -10.39 8.15 9.38
CA ARG A 168 -9.99 6.76 9.59
C ARG A 168 -8.90 6.34 8.61
N LEU A 169 -7.92 5.59 9.10
CA LEU A 169 -7.00 4.80 8.28
C LEU A 169 -7.55 3.36 8.23
N VAL A 170 -7.67 2.81 7.04
CA VAL A 170 -8.16 1.45 6.81
C VAL A 170 -7.11 0.67 6.03
N LEU A 171 -6.65 -0.43 6.60
CA LEU A 171 -5.77 -1.38 5.95
C LEU A 171 -6.55 -2.67 5.69
N VAL A 172 -6.52 -3.12 4.44
CA VAL A 172 -7.11 -4.39 4.00
C VAL A 172 -5.98 -5.26 3.49
N GLU A 173 -5.78 -6.40 4.14
CA GLU A 173 -4.62 -7.24 3.88
C GLU A 173 -5.01 -8.72 3.90
N TYR A 174 -4.36 -9.54 3.07
CA TYR A 174 -4.54 -10.99 3.10
C TYR A 174 -4.16 -11.56 4.47
N ARG A 175 -5.03 -12.43 5.02
CA ARG A 175 -4.85 -13.02 6.35
C ARG A 175 -3.63 -13.95 6.41
N LYS A 176 -2.64 -13.58 7.19
CA LYS A 176 -1.45 -14.41 7.46
C LYS A 176 -1.80 -15.61 8.35
N GLU A 177 -2.83 -15.47 9.18
CA GLU A 177 -3.36 -16.49 10.07
C GLU A 177 -3.99 -17.68 9.32
N ASP A 178 -4.34 -17.49 8.03
CA ASP A 178 -4.92 -18.53 7.20
C ASP A 178 -3.88 -19.04 6.18
N PRO A 179 -3.33 -20.26 6.41
CA PRO A 179 -2.36 -20.85 5.50
C PRO A 179 -2.97 -21.32 4.17
N THR A 180 -4.29 -21.44 4.08
CA THR A 180 -4.98 -21.95 2.88
C THR A 180 -5.13 -20.89 1.80
N ILE A 181 -4.99 -19.60 2.12
CA ILE A 181 -5.05 -18.50 1.15
C ILE A 181 -3.83 -18.61 0.21
N PRO A 182 -4.03 -18.73 -1.12
CA PRO A 182 -2.96 -19.00 -2.09
C PRO A 182 -2.17 -17.75 -2.47
N ILE A 183 -1.69 -17.02 -1.46
CA ILE A 183 -0.88 -15.80 -1.57
C ILE A 183 0.46 -16.05 -0.88
N ARG A 184 1.55 -15.52 -1.43
CA ARG A 184 2.88 -15.65 -0.84
C ARG A 184 2.92 -15.09 0.57
N PRO A 185 3.67 -15.71 1.52
CA PRO A 185 3.69 -15.28 2.92
C PRO A 185 4.06 -13.81 3.15
N GLU A 186 4.98 -13.26 2.34
CA GLU A 186 5.41 -11.86 2.44
C GLU A 186 4.33 -10.85 2.03
N HIS A 187 3.32 -11.28 1.27
CA HIS A 187 2.15 -10.48 0.89
C HIS A 187 0.94 -10.67 1.81
N LYS A 188 1.14 -11.34 2.95
CA LYS A 188 0.11 -11.52 3.98
C LYS A 188 0.53 -10.79 5.26
N MET A 189 -0.45 -10.27 5.98
CA MET A 189 -0.22 -9.67 7.29
C MET A 189 -1.16 -10.25 8.33
N SER A 190 -0.65 -10.43 9.54
CA SER A 190 -1.50 -10.73 10.69
C SER A 190 -2.06 -9.44 11.29
N VAL A 191 -3.23 -9.53 11.93
CA VAL A 191 -3.79 -8.40 12.71
C VAL A 191 -2.80 -7.90 13.76
N ALA A 192 -2.03 -8.80 14.38
CA ALA A 192 -1.04 -8.45 15.39
C ALA A 192 0.10 -7.60 14.81
N GLU A 193 0.65 -7.97 13.63
CA GLU A 193 1.67 -7.18 12.94
C GLU A 193 1.14 -5.80 12.56
N VAL A 194 -0.02 -5.73 11.89
CA VAL A 194 -0.65 -4.48 11.48
C VAL A 194 -0.88 -3.57 12.69
N LYS A 195 -1.47 -4.11 13.78
CA LYS A 195 -1.73 -3.36 15.00
C LYS A 195 -0.44 -2.79 15.60
N THR A 196 0.57 -3.63 15.80
CA THR A 196 1.85 -3.22 16.41
C THR A 196 2.51 -2.10 15.62
N GLU A 197 2.54 -2.21 14.29
CA GLU A 197 3.22 -1.25 13.43
C GLU A 197 2.46 0.09 13.34
N VAL A 198 1.14 0.05 13.25
CA VAL A 198 0.30 1.25 13.06
C VAL A 198 0.13 2.01 14.37
N GLU A 199 -0.09 1.33 15.49
CA GLU A 199 -0.22 1.97 16.81
C GLU A 199 1.07 2.68 17.23
N ALA A 200 2.24 2.18 16.86
CA ALA A 200 3.53 2.81 17.12
C ALA A 200 3.66 4.20 16.45
N GLU A 201 2.88 4.49 15.42
CA GLU A 201 2.91 5.76 14.68
C GLU A 201 1.75 6.70 15.05
N GLY A 202 1.14 6.49 16.22
CA GLY A 202 0.14 7.40 16.80
C GLY A 202 -1.26 7.18 16.28
N TYR A 203 -1.66 5.94 16.10
CA TYR A 203 -3.02 5.53 15.84
C TYR A 203 -3.54 4.64 16.95
N ALA A 204 -4.86 4.51 17.06
CA ALA A 204 -5.52 3.51 17.90
C ALA A 204 -6.35 2.57 17.04
N LEU A 205 -6.24 1.27 17.28
CA LEU A 205 -7.10 0.28 16.67
C LEU A 205 -8.56 0.54 17.08
N GLN A 206 -9.45 0.67 16.08
CA GLN A 206 -10.87 0.88 16.29
C GLN A 206 -11.65 -0.43 16.09
N ASP A 207 -11.38 -1.15 14.99
CA ASP A 207 -12.14 -2.34 14.63
C ASP A 207 -11.32 -3.30 13.75
N VAL A 208 -11.73 -4.58 13.73
CA VAL A 208 -11.22 -5.61 12.84
C VAL A 208 -12.40 -6.39 12.26
N LEU A 209 -12.72 -6.13 10.98
CA LEU A 209 -13.81 -6.82 10.30
C LEU A 209 -13.25 -8.04 9.53
N LYS A 210 -13.90 -9.19 9.71
CA LYS A 210 -13.53 -10.48 9.07
C LYS A 210 -14.61 -10.95 8.09
N ILE A 211 -15.26 -10.00 7.42
CA ILE A 211 -16.35 -10.27 6.50
C ILE A 211 -15.90 -10.76 5.11
N LEU A 212 -14.66 -10.43 4.73
CA LEU A 212 -14.12 -10.78 3.41
C LEU A 212 -13.62 -12.23 3.35
N PRO A 213 -13.68 -12.89 2.18
CA PRO A 213 -13.25 -14.28 2.04
C PRO A 213 -11.79 -14.52 2.41
N ARG A 214 -10.88 -13.64 2.00
CA ARG A 214 -9.43 -13.84 2.10
C ARG A 214 -8.69 -12.79 2.92
N GLN A 215 -9.27 -11.60 3.09
CA GLN A 215 -8.65 -10.45 3.74
C GLN A 215 -9.32 -10.15 5.09
N HIS A 216 -8.64 -9.38 5.90
CA HIS A 216 -9.23 -8.68 7.03
C HIS A 216 -9.19 -7.17 6.77
N ILE A 217 -10.15 -6.45 7.31
CA ILE A 217 -10.23 -5.00 7.29
C ILE A 217 -9.84 -4.52 8.68
N VAL A 218 -8.77 -3.76 8.78
CA VAL A 218 -8.26 -3.23 10.06
C VAL A 218 -8.42 -1.73 10.06
N VAL A 219 -9.26 -1.22 10.96
CA VAL A 219 -9.66 0.18 11.03
C VAL A 219 -8.98 0.87 12.20
N PHE A 220 -8.34 2.00 11.93
CA PHE A 220 -7.65 2.82 12.92
C PHE A 220 -8.17 4.26 12.93
N ARG A 221 -8.04 4.91 14.09
CA ARG A 221 -8.20 6.36 14.23
C ARG A 221 -6.89 7.03 14.62
N PRO A 222 -6.60 8.23 14.12
CA PRO A 222 -5.45 8.98 14.61
C PRO A 222 -5.64 9.32 16.09
N LEU A 223 -4.58 9.10 16.89
CA LEU A 223 -4.54 9.62 18.25
C LEU A 223 -4.43 11.14 18.17
N ARG A 224 -5.29 11.84 18.90
CA ARG A 224 -5.16 13.29 19.08
C ARG A 224 -3.91 13.54 19.93
N ASN A 225 -3.04 14.43 19.50
CA ASN A 225 -2.02 14.94 20.39
C ASN A 225 -2.76 15.64 21.54
N MET A 226 -2.59 15.09 22.76
CA MET A 226 -3.00 15.77 23.98
C MET A 226 -2.15 17.02 24.17
#